data_dd556569fc2dd0030f098348847ed640
#
_entry.id   dd556569fc2dd0030f098348847ed640
#
_cell.length_a   1.000
_cell.length_b   1.000
_cell.length_c   1.000
_cell.angle_alpha   90.00
_cell.angle_beta   90.00
_cell.angle_gamma   90.00
#
_symmetry.space_group_name_H-M   'P 1'
#
loop_
_entity.id
_entity.type
_entity.pdbx_description
1 polymer ?
#
loop_
_entity_poly.entity_id
_entity_poly.type
_entity_poly.pdbx_seq_one_letter_code
_entity_poly.pdbx_strand_id
1 'polypeptide(L)'
;MSLWLFSSKDIENIKVAKERLLWGFWDREAGEKQRINWRAFIRLFNRIKPFDVIVLQIAKTGEIHAIGIVKETFYDNQTPVWPMEKDKVLFPWKVSFSSMLFSEEPFITHFIKIEDYIDGYGIGELSEYELRRILEKVKEEINVELNIL
;
A
#
# COMPACT_ATOMS: atom_id res chain seq x y z
N MET A 1 11.63 12.33 -1.40
CA MET A 1 10.32 11.67 -1.22
C MET A 1 10.06 10.73 -2.36
N SER A 2 9.74 9.49 -2.04
CA SER A 2 9.38 8.48 -3.04
C SER A 2 7.90 8.14 -2.95
N LEU A 3 7.37 7.58 -4.03
CA LEU A 3 6.00 7.13 -4.12
C LEU A 3 5.98 5.62 -4.35
N TRP A 4 5.17 4.93 -3.57
CA TRP A 4 5.06 3.47 -3.61
C TRP A 4 3.62 3.05 -3.85
N LEU A 5 3.45 1.89 -4.46
CA LEU A 5 2.15 1.22 -4.59
C LEU A 5 2.16 -0.06 -3.77
N PHE A 6 1.17 -0.22 -2.91
CA PHE A 6 0.91 -1.49 -2.23
C PHE A 6 -0.43 -2.03 -2.73
N SER A 7 -0.49 -3.33 -2.95
CA SER A 7 -1.70 -3.97 -3.46
C SER A 7 -2.30 -4.95 -2.47
N SER A 8 -3.61 -4.98 -2.43
CA SER A 8 -4.40 -5.92 -1.66
C SER A 8 -5.35 -6.70 -2.56
N LYS A 9 -5.80 -7.87 -2.10
CA LYS A 9 -6.82 -8.65 -2.80
C LYS A 9 -8.20 -7.97 -2.76
N ASP A 10 -8.50 -7.28 -1.66
CA ASP A 10 -9.82 -6.69 -1.43
C ASP A 10 -9.73 -5.39 -0.64
N ILE A 11 -10.86 -4.69 -0.59
CA ILE A 11 -10.98 -3.42 0.10
C ILE A 11 -10.91 -3.56 1.64
N GLU A 12 -11.24 -4.73 2.18
CA GLU A 12 -11.27 -4.93 3.63
C GLU A 12 -9.88 -4.75 4.24
N ASN A 13 -8.83 -5.22 3.57
CA ASN A 13 -7.46 -4.98 4.03
C ASN A 13 -7.10 -3.50 4.02
N ILE A 14 -7.57 -2.75 3.03
CA ILE A 14 -7.34 -1.30 2.95
C ILE A 14 -8.06 -0.59 4.08
N LYS A 15 -9.29 -1.02 4.41
CA LYS A 15 -10.04 -0.48 5.56
C LYS A 15 -9.32 -0.72 6.89
N VAL A 16 -8.75 -1.92 7.06
CA VAL A 16 -7.95 -2.25 8.25
C VAL A 16 -6.71 -1.36 8.32
N ALA A 17 -6.03 -1.16 7.18
CA ALA A 17 -4.87 -0.28 7.11
C ALA A 17 -5.22 1.17 7.49
N LYS A 18 -6.38 1.66 7.06
CA LYS A 18 -6.88 2.99 7.44
C LYS A 18 -7.16 3.07 8.95
N GLU A 19 -7.81 2.08 9.49
CA GLU A 19 -8.18 2.05 10.90
C GLU A 19 -6.96 1.98 11.82
N ARG A 20 -5.99 1.13 11.46
CA ARG A 20 -4.82 0.87 12.29
C ARG A 20 -3.61 1.73 11.93
N LEU A 21 -3.63 2.40 10.78
CA LEU A 21 -2.49 3.11 10.20
C LEU A 21 -1.26 2.20 10.10
N LEU A 22 -1.48 1.00 9.56
CA LEU A 22 -0.49 -0.07 9.54
C LEU A 22 -0.70 -0.96 8.32
N TRP A 23 0.41 -1.39 7.71
CA TRP A 23 0.43 -2.36 6.62
C TRP A 23 1.47 -3.42 6.93
N GLY A 24 1.22 -4.67 6.52
CA GLY A 24 2.16 -5.76 6.72
C GLY A 24 2.40 -6.54 5.44
N PHE A 25 3.63 -6.97 5.26
CA PHE A 25 4.05 -7.83 4.15
C PHE A 25 4.43 -9.22 4.65
N TRP A 26 4.20 -10.22 3.81
CA TRP A 26 4.56 -11.61 4.08
C TRP A 26 6.02 -11.77 4.47
N ASP A 27 6.29 -12.77 5.30
CA ASP A 27 7.66 -13.18 5.59
C ASP A 27 8.22 -13.99 4.42
N ARG A 28 9.55 -14.12 4.38
CA ARG A 28 10.26 -14.87 3.36
C ARG A 28 9.76 -16.31 3.20
N GLU A 29 9.44 -16.97 4.32
CA GLU A 29 9.05 -18.37 4.35
C GLU A 29 7.55 -18.61 4.14
N ALA A 30 6.78 -17.56 3.81
CA ALA A 30 5.33 -17.67 3.62
C ALA A 30 4.96 -18.55 2.41
N GLY A 31 5.79 -18.55 1.36
CA GLY A 31 5.56 -19.35 0.18
C GLY A 31 6.71 -19.30 -0.81
N GLU A 32 6.56 -20.02 -1.92
CA GLU A 32 7.59 -20.05 -2.97
C GLU A 32 7.84 -18.69 -3.60
N LYS A 33 6.77 -17.95 -3.93
CA LYS A 33 6.90 -16.61 -4.51
C LYS A 33 7.66 -15.67 -3.59
N GLN A 34 7.40 -15.75 -2.29
CA GLN A 34 8.07 -14.93 -1.30
C GLN A 34 9.57 -15.28 -1.21
N ARG A 35 9.91 -16.57 -1.22
CA ARG A 35 11.32 -16.99 -1.21
C ARG A 35 12.06 -16.54 -2.46
N ILE A 36 11.47 -16.71 -3.63
CA ILE A 36 12.08 -16.32 -4.91
C ILE A 36 12.29 -14.81 -4.99
N ASN A 37 11.31 -14.02 -4.55
CA ASN A 37 11.31 -12.58 -4.69
C ASN A 37 11.81 -11.83 -3.44
N TRP A 38 12.33 -12.54 -2.46
CA TRP A 38 12.74 -11.95 -1.18
C TRP A 38 13.77 -10.82 -1.33
N ARG A 39 14.83 -11.03 -2.12
CA ARG A 39 15.89 -10.03 -2.29
C ARG A 39 15.36 -8.76 -2.95
N ALA A 40 14.50 -8.92 -3.93
CA ALA A 40 13.86 -7.77 -4.60
C ALA A 40 12.96 -7.01 -3.64
N PHE A 41 12.15 -7.73 -2.86
CA PHE A 41 11.27 -7.13 -1.86
C PHE A 41 12.04 -6.35 -0.80
N ILE A 42 13.02 -6.99 -0.14
CA ILE A 42 13.72 -6.35 0.98
C ILE A 42 14.52 -5.14 0.53
N ARG A 43 15.01 -5.14 -0.70
CA ARG A 43 15.69 -3.98 -1.28
C ARG A 43 14.74 -2.79 -1.39
N LEU A 44 13.52 -3.00 -1.88
CA LEU A 44 12.51 -1.93 -1.96
C LEU A 44 12.06 -1.52 -0.57
N PHE A 45 11.75 -2.48 0.29
CA PHE A 45 11.30 -2.21 1.65
C PHE A 45 12.28 -1.32 2.42
N ASN A 46 13.59 -1.60 2.30
CA ASN A 46 14.62 -0.82 2.97
C ASN A 46 14.78 0.60 2.39
N ARG A 47 14.23 0.86 1.21
CA ARG A 47 14.25 2.20 0.58
C ARG A 47 13.07 3.07 0.99
N ILE A 48 12.05 2.50 1.59
CA ILE A 48 10.89 3.27 2.07
C ILE A 48 11.35 4.13 3.25
N LYS A 49 11.06 5.42 3.19
CA LYS A 49 11.50 6.41 4.19
C LYS A 49 10.30 7.12 4.81
N PRO A 50 10.45 7.67 6.03
CA PRO A 50 9.43 8.57 6.57
C PRO A 50 9.10 9.69 5.58
N PHE A 51 7.82 10.05 5.52
CA PHE A 51 7.23 11.03 4.60
C PHE A 51 7.06 10.56 3.16
N ASP A 52 7.51 9.36 2.81
CA ASP A 52 7.15 8.76 1.53
C ASP A 52 5.63 8.57 1.44
N VAL A 53 5.12 8.56 0.22
CA VAL A 53 3.69 8.41 -0.05
C VAL A 53 3.42 6.99 -0.55
N ILE A 54 2.40 6.36 0.04
CA ILE A 54 1.97 5.02 -0.34
C ILE A 54 0.57 5.10 -0.93
N VAL A 55 0.40 4.54 -2.12
CA VAL A 55 -0.91 4.39 -2.76
C VAL A 55 -1.36 2.96 -2.54
N LEU A 56 -2.60 2.77 -2.04
CA LEU A 56 -3.16 1.45 -1.79
C LEU A 56 -4.21 1.12 -2.85
N GLN A 57 -3.98 0.03 -3.58
CA GLN A 57 -4.89 -0.42 -4.64
C GLN A 57 -5.42 -1.82 -4.39
N ILE A 58 -6.55 -2.13 -5.04
CA ILE A 58 -7.03 -3.49 -5.18
C ILE A 58 -6.39 -4.07 -6.44
N ALA A 59 -5.57 -5.11 -6.28
CA ALA A 59 -4.75 -5.66 -7.36
C ALA A 59 -5.58 -6.13 -8.56
N LYS A 60 -6.73 -6.73 -8.31
CA LYS A 60 -7.56 -7.32 -9.35
C LYS A 60 -8.23 -6.28 -10.25
N THR A 61 -8.64 -5.16 -9.71
CA THR A 61 -9.40 -4.13 -10.43
C THR A 61 -8.55 -2.91 -10.78
N GLY A 62 -7.46 -2.68 -10.05
CA GLY A 62 -6.64 -1.48 -10.16
C GLY A 62 -7.28 -0.25 -9.53
N GLU A 63 -8.33 -0.44 -8.73
CA GLU A 63 -8.97 0.64 -8.01
C GLU A 63 -8.08 1.13 -6.88
N ILE A 64 -7.88 2.45 -6.79
CA ILE A 64 -7.12 3.08 -5.72
C ILE A 64 -8.10 3.69 -4.73
N HIS A 65 -8.02 3.24 -3.48
CA HIS A 65 -8.94 3.64 -2.42
C HIS A 65 -8.27 4.41 -1.29
N ALA A 66 -6.94 4.44 -1.23
CA ALA A 66 -6.27 5.12 -0.13
C ALA A 66 -4.90 5.64 -0.55
N ILE A 67 -4.48 6.70 0.13
CA ILE A 67 -3.16 7.31 0.01
C ILE A 67 -2.67 7.61 1.42
N GLY A 68 -1.52 7.04 1.79
CA GLY A 68 -0.96 7.20 3.11
C GLY A 68 0.41 7.87 3.09
N ILE A 69 0.78 8.46 4.22
CA ILE A 69 2.10 9.05 4.44
C ILE A 69 2.84 8.17 5.43
N VAL A 70 4.03 7.73 5.07
CA VAL A 70 4.84 6.83 5.88
C VAL A 70 5.32 7.52 7.15
N LYS A 71 5.14 6.86 8.28
CA LYS A 71 5.76 7.22 9.55
C LYS A 71 7.09 6.51 9.70
N GLU A 72 7.08 5.18 9.63
CA GLU A 72 8.28 4.35 9.72
C GLU A 72 8.06 2.96 9.14
N THR A 73 9.15 2.25 8.88
CA THR A 73 9.16 0.82 8.56
C THR A 73 9.87 0.07 9.67
N PHE A 74 9.39 -1.14 9.96
CA PHE A 74 9.97 -1.95 11.04
C PHE A 74 9.61 -3.43 10.88
N TYR A 75 10.37 -4.28 11.58
CA TYR A 75 10.06 -5.69 11.71
C TYR A 75 9.40 -5.94 13.06
N ASP A 76 8.23 -6.57 13.05
CA ASP A 76 7.48 -6.91 14.25
C ASP A 76 6.78 -8.25 14.05
N ASN A 77 7.27 -9.29 14.71
CA ASN A 77 6.70 -10.63 14.67
C ASN A 77 5.81 -10.94 15.86
N GLN A 78 5.40 -9.93 16.62
CA GLN A 78 4.58 -10.08 17.82
C GLN A 78 3.13 -9.64 17.62
N THR A 79 2.89 -8.68 16.72
CA THR A 79 1.57 -8.06 16.54
C THR A 79 1.00 -8.41 15.16
N PRO A 80 -0.16 -9.11 15.09
CA PRO A 80 -0.83 -9.34 13.81
C PRO A 80 -1.41 -8.03 13.25
N VAL A 81 -1.44 -7.91 11.92
CA VAL A 81 -2.03 -6.76 11.20
C VAL A 81 -3.44 -7.09 10.73
N TRP A 82 -3.57 -8.20 10.02
CA TRP A 82 -4.81 -8.57 9.33
C TRP A 82 -5.65 -9.53 10.15
N PRO A 83 -7.00 -9.46 10.05
CA PRO A 83 -7.87 -10.39 10.76
C PRO A 83 -7.58 -11.86 10.48
N MET A 84 -7.11 -12.18 9.28
CA MET A 84 -6.77 -13.55 8.91
C MET A 84 -5.60 -14.15 9.69
N GLU A 85 -4.78 -13.32 10.29
CA GLU A 85 -3.61 -13.78 11.06
C GLU A 85 -3.99 -14.39 12.42
N LYS A 86 -5.13 -13.98 12.98
CA LYS A 86 -5.61 -14.43 14.28
C LYS A 86 -4.51 -14.30 15.35
N ASP A 87 -4.02 -15.44 15.86
CA ASP A 87 -3.01 -15.49 16.91
C ASP A 87 -1.57 -15.63 16.41
N LYS A 88 -1.39 -15.68 15.09
CA LYS A 88 -0.06 -15.82 14.46
C LYS A 88 0.31 -14.56 13.72
N VAL A 89 1.59 -14.21 13.73
CA VAL A 89 2.08 -13.11 12.91
C VAL A 89 2.65 -13.67 11.60
N LEU A 90 1.93 -13.44 10.52
CA LEU A 90 2.30 -13.89 9.17
C LEU A 90 2.88 -12.76 8.32
N PHE A 91 2.68 -11.51 8.74
CA PHE A 91 3.09 -10.31 8.01
C PHE A 91 3.97 -9.42 8.91
N PRO A 92 5.22 -9.85 9.18
CA PRO A 92 6.06 -9.14 10.16
C PRO A 92 6.76 -7.89 9.60
N TRP A 93 6.83 -7.72 8.28
CA TRP A 93 7.49 -6.57 7.65
C TRP A 93 6.46 -5.45 7.52
N LYS A 94 6.59 -4.45 8.39
CA LYS A 94 5.53 -3.47 8.61
C LYS A 94 5.90 -2.06 8.19
N VAL A 95 4.87 -1.35 7.71
CA VAL A 95 4.91 0.08 7.44
C VAL A 95 3.81 0.73 8.27
N SER A 96 4.16 1.70 9.09
CA SER A 96 3.18 2.52 9.78
C SER A 96 2.99 3.86 9.07
N PHE A 97 1.78 4.42 9.20
CA PHE A 97 1.41 5.68 8.56
C PHE A 97 1.16 6.74 9.61
N SER A 98 1.60 7.96 9.33
CA SER A 98 1.26 9.12 10.16
C SER A 98 -0.15 9.61 9.86
N SER A 99 -0.62 9.42 8.62
CA SER A 99 -1.97 9.77 8.19
C SER A 99 -2.34 8.98 6.94
N MET A 100 -3.65 8.86 6.68
CA MET A 100 -4.14 8.19 5.49
C MET A 100 -5.47 8.79 5.06
N LEU A 101 -5.57 9.12 3.78
CA LEU A 101 -6.83 9.47 3.12
C LEU A 101 -7.43 8.17 2.56
N PHE A 102 -8.68 7.89 2.90
CA PHE A 102 -9.40 6.70 2.44
C PHE A 102 -10.76 7.09 1.87
N SER A 103 -11.18 6.41 0.80
CA SER A 103 -12.54 6.52 0.26
C SER A 103 -13.05 5.16 -0.20
N GLU A 104 -14.30 4.86 0.11
CA GLU A 104 -14.96 3.66 -0.43
C GLU A 104 -15.15 3.75 -1.93
N GLU A 105 -15.42 4.97 -2.45
CA GLU A 105 -15.41 5.23 -3.88
C GLU A 105 -13.95 5.40 -4.33
N PRO A 106 -13.52 4.67 -5.36
CA PRO A 106 -12.11 4.75 -5.77
C PRO A 106 -11.73 6.13 -6.32
N PHE A 107 -10.55 6.60 -5.97
CA PHE A 107 -9.98 7.81 -6.58
C PHE A 107 -9.61 7.56 -8.03
N ILE A 108 -9.18 6.35 -8.34
CA ILE A 108 -8.85 5.91 -9.69
C ILE A 108 -9.46 4.52 -9.89
N THR A 109 -10.11 4.31 -11.04
CA THR A 109 -10.79 3.06 -11.37
C THR A 109 -10.00 2.17 -12.33
N HIS A 110 -8.84 2.64 -12.82
CA HIS A 110 -8.03 1.93 -13.79
C HIS A 110 -6.76 1.39 -13.18
N PHE A 111 -6.38 0.18 -13.57
CA PHE A 111 -5.14 -0.46 -13.17
C PHE A 111 -3.94 0.40 -13.52
N ILE A 112 -3.08 0.66 -12.53
CA ILE A 112 -1.80 1.31 -12.75
C ILE A 112 -0.77 0.20 -12.96
N LYS A 113 -0.22 0.14 -14.18
CA LYS A 113 0.82 -0.80 -14.51
C LYS A 113 2.15 -0.30 -13.97
N ILE A 114 2.83 -1.14 -13.22
CA ILE A 114 4.13 -0.85 -12.61
C ILE A 114 5.13 -1.86 -13.14
N GLU A 115 6.23 -1.37 -13.70
CA GLU A 115 7.25 -2.23 -14.27
C GLU A 115 7.99 -3.06 -13.23
N ASP A 116 8.26 -2.48 -12.07
CA ASP A 116 9.03 -3.09 -10.99
C ASP A 116 8.18 -3.70 -9.87
N TYR A 117 6.97 -4.13 -10.21
CA TYR A 117 6.07 -4.73 -9.24
C TYR A 117 6.57 -6.10 -8.78
N ILE A 118 6.73 -6.26 -7.46
CA ILE A 118 7.25 -7.51 -6.88
C ILE A 118 6.12 -8.51 -6.67
N ASP A 119 6.15 -9.60 -7.45
CA ASP A 119 5.17 -10.68 -7.32
C ASP A 119 5.29 -11.37 -5.95
N GLY A 120 4.15 -11.67 -5.35
CA GLY A 120 4.06 -12.31 -4.03
C GLY A 120 4.08 -11.33 -2.86
N TYR A 121 4.46 -10.07 -3.09
CA TYR A 121 4.48 -9.03 -2.05
C TYR A 121 3.55 -7.86 -2.35
N GLY A 122 3.24 -7.62 -3.62
CA GLY A 122 2.33 -6.55 -3.99
C GLY A 122 2.89 -5.16 -3.72
N ILE A 123 4.19 -4.96 -3.92
CA ILE A 123 4.85 -3.66 -3.76
C ILE A 123 5.54 -3.26 -5.05
N GLY A 124 5.47 -1.99 -5.39
CA GLY A 124 6.20 -1.40 -6.50
C GLY A 124 6.47 0.07 -6.26
N GLU A 125 7.50 0.60 -6.91
CA GLU A 125 7.79 2.03 -6.90
C GLU A 125 7.05 2.70 -8.05
N LEU A 126 6.42 3.85 -7.78
CA LEU A 126 5.71 4.62 -8.80
C LEU A 126 6.60 5.74 -9.34
N SER A 127 6.47 6.01 -10.63
CA SER A 127 7.16 7.11 -11.29
C SER A 127 6.52 8.46 -10.94
N GLU A 128 7.27 9.55 -11.20
CA GLU A 128 6.75 10.90 -11.03
C GLU A 128 5.53 11.17 -11.91
N TYR A 129 5.50 10.62 -13.12
CA TYR A 129 4.34 10.73 -14.02
C TYR A 129 3.09 10.09 -13.39
N GLU A 130 3.24 8.89 -12.84
CA GLU A 130 2.14 8.17 -12.18
C GLU A 130 1.66 8.93 -10.94
N LEU A 131 2.59 9.53 -10.18
CA LEU A 131 2.24 10.36 -9.03
C LEU A 131 1.38 11.55 -9.46
N ARG A 132 1.79 12.28 -10.48
CA ARG A 132 1.03 13.43 -10.98
C ARG A 132 -0.37 13.04 -11.41
N ARG A 133 -0.50 11.92 -12.11
CA ARG A 133 -1.79 11.39 -12.55
C ARG A 133 -2.71 11.08 -11.37
N ILE A 134 -2.18 10.46 -10.33
CA ILE A 134 -2.93 10.13 -9.11
C ILE A 134 -3.36 11.42 -8.40
N LEU A 135 -2.43 12.35 -8.22
CA LEU A 135 -2.72 13.61 -7.53
C LEU A 135 -3.77 14.46 -8.26
N GLU A 136 -3.73 14.48 -9.59
CA GLU A 136 -4.74 15.18 -10.39
C GLU A 136 -6.13 14.58 -10.16
N LYS A 137 -6.24 13.25 -10.12
CA LYS A 137 -7.50 12.58 -9.85
C LYS A 137 -8.04 12.88 -8.46
N VAL A 138 -7.18 12.82 -7.45
CA VAL A 138 -7.55 13.16 -6.06
C VAL A 138 -8.02 14.60 -5.96
N LYS A 139 -7.32 15.53 -6.65
CA LYS A 139 -7.68 16.94 -6.69
C LYS A 139 -9.07 17.15 -7.32
N GLU A 140 -9.36 16.46 -8.42
CA GLU A 140 -10.68 16.53 -9.07
C GLU A 140 -11.79 16.11 -8.10
N GLU A 141 -11.61 15.02 -7.38
CA GLU A 141 -12.58 14.52 -6.41
C GLU A 141 -12.81 15.52 -5.28
N ILE A 142 -11.74 16.09 -4.73
CA ILE A 142 -11.82 17.10 -3.68
C ILE A 142 -12.55 18.34 -4.19
N ASN A 143 -12.25 18.79 -5.40
CA ASN A 143 -12.91 19.96 -6.00
C ASN A 143 -14.40 19.73 -6.22
N VAL A 144 -14.79 18.52 -6.65
CA VAL A 144 -16.21 18.16 -6.79
C VAL A 144 -16.93 18.23 -5.45
N GLU A 145 -16.33 17.66 -4.38
CA GLU A 145 -16.90 17.73 -3.04
C GLU A 145 -17.05 19.17 -2.53
N LEU A 146 -16.04 20.00 -2.73
CA LEU A 146 -16.07 21.40 -2.33
C LEU A 146 -17.14 22.21 -3.08
N ASN A 147 -17.38 21.89 -4.35
CA ASN A 147 -18.39 22.58 -5.17
C ASN A 147 -19.83 22.19 -4.81
N ILE A 148 -20.03 21.06 -4.17
CA ILE A 148 -21.34 20.59 -3.68
C ILE A 148 -21.71 21.33 -2.38
N LEU A 149 -20.71 21.75 -1.63
CA LEU A 149 -20.91 22.46 -0.37
C LEU A 149 -21.26 23.94 -0.64
#